data_1ae6f31c42d5761b31c003aa27ccb955
#
_entry.id   1ae6f31c42d5761b31c003aa27ccb955
#
_cell.length_a   1.000
_cell.length_b   1.000
_cell.length_c   1.000
_cell.angle_alpha   90.00
_cell.angle_beta   90.00
_cell.angle_gamma   90.00
#
_symmetry.space_group_name_H-M   'P 1'
#
loop_
_entity.id
_entity.type
_entity.pdbx_description
1 polymer ?
#
loop_
_entity_poly.entity_id
_entity_poly.type
_entity_poly.pdbx_seq_one_letter_code
_entity_poly.pdbx_strand_id
1 'polypeptide(L)'
;MLHTGFAVPLDRANVDTDQIIPKQYLKSIKRTGFGDYLFDSWRFLDSGEIGMTPNERRINRDFVLNEAKYQGASILLARDNFACGSSREHAVWALQEYGFKVVIAPSFADIFYTNCFKNGLLPVSLSEQEIDALFLYAMQGSRIEVDLEKQRVSVKDQPEFYTFEIAENLKKKMLSGMDDIALTLSQSELIERFEAMHRENQPWLFRE
;
A
#
# COMPACT_ATOMS: atom_id res chain seq x y z
N MET A 1 3.35 -11.82 10.14
CA MET A 1 3.39 -10.33 10.27
C MET A 1 2.12 -9.89 10.97
N LEU A 2 2.27 -9.35 12.18
CA LEU A 2 1.19 -8.70 12.92
C LEU A 2 1.47 -7.20 12.96
N HIS A 3 0.52 -6.38 12.54
CA HIS A 3 0.60 -4.94 12.59
C HIS A 3 -0.55 -4.37 13.42
N THR A 4 -0.22 -3.47 14.35
CA THR A 4 -1.21 -2.80 15.20
C THR A 4 -1.01 -1.29 15.10
N GLY A 5 -2.04 -0.56 14.70
CA GLY A 5 -1.95 0.88 14.50
C GLY A 5 -3.30 1.61 14.62
N PHE A 6 -3.23 2.93 14.65
CA PHE A 6 -4.40 3.77 14.44
C PHE A 6 -4.76 3.80 12.96
N ALA A 7 -6.05 3.92 12.68
CA ALA A 7 -6.57 3.99 11.32
C ALA A 7 -7.13 5.38 11.01
N VAL A 8 -6.93 5.82 9.76
CA VAL A 8 -7.56 7.03 9.21
C VAL A 8 -8.76 6.62 8.36
N PRO A 9 -9.98 7.08 8.66
CA PRO A 9 -11.16 6.80 7.85
C PRO A 9 -11.27 7.80 6.69
N LEU A 10 -10.73 7.44 5.52
CA LEU A 10 -10.92 8.20 4.29
C LEU A 10 -12.23 7.77 3.62
N ASP A 11 -13.33 8.42 3.96
CA ASP A 11 -14.67 8.09 3.47
C ASP A 11 -14.89 8.58 2.03
N ARG A 12 -14.12 8.00 1.09
CA ARG A 12 -14.17 8.30 -0.34
C ARG A 12 -14.01 7.03 -1.16
N ALA A 13 -14.94 6.82 -2.09
CA ALA A 13 -14.84 5.83 -3.14
C ALA A 13 -14.17 6.41 -4.39
N ASN A 14 -13.72 5.54 -5.29
CA ASN A 14 -13.11 5.90 -6.56
C ASN A 14 -11.93 6.88 -6.42
N VAL A 15 -11.13 6.71 -5.36
CA VAL A 15 -9.91 7.49 -5.17
C VAL A 15 -8.92 7.12 -6.27
N ASP A 16 -8.67 8.02 -7.20
CA ASP A 16 -7.73 7.75 -8.29
C ASP A 16 -6.27 8.06 -7.91
N THR A 17 -5.34 7.57 -8.71
CA THR A 17 -3.91 7.73 -8.46
C THR A 17 -3.43 9.17 -8.59
N ASP A 18 -4.12 10.05 -9.34
CA ASP A 18 -3.82 11.48 -9.41
C ASP A 18 -4.25 12.22 -8.12
N GLN A 19 -5.25 11.68 -7.42
CA GLN A 19 -5.66 12.18 -6.10
C GLN A 19 -4.69 11.71 -5.01
N ILE A 20 -4.18 10.47 -5.10
CA ILE A 20 -3.18 9.95 -4.17
C ILE A 20 -1.87 10.72 -4.33
N ILE A 21 -1.38 10.87 -5.56
CA ILE A 21 -0.20 11.65 -5.89
C ILE A 21 -0.38 12.39 -7.23
N PRO A 22 -0.53 13.73 -7.21
CA PRO A 22 -0.71 14.51 -8.42
C PRO A 22 0.45 14.39 -9.41
N LYS A 23 0.11 14.39 -10.70
CA LYS A 23 1.04 14.15 -11.82
C LYS A 23 2.26 15.06 -11.87
N GLN A 24 2.18 16.30 -11.32
CA GLN A 24 3.33 17.22 -11.30
C GLN A 24 4.52 16.66 -10.54
N TYR A 25 4.30 15.82 -9.52
CA TYR A 25 5.34 15.20 -8.70
C TYR A 25 6.01 14.01 -9.36
N LEU A 26 5.40 13.43 -10.39
CA LEU A 26 5.97 12.29 -11.13
C LEU A 26 7.18 12.63 -12.01
N LYS A 27 7.47 13.92 -12.17
CA LYS A 27 8.68 14.40 -12.86
C LYS A 27 9.96 14.21 -12.04
N SER A 28 9.83 13.89 -10.75
CA SER A 28 10.96 13.61 -9.89
C SER A 28 11.65 12.30 -10.32
N ILE A 29 12.97 12.34 -10.51
CA ILE A 29 13.80 11.16 -10.76
C ILE A 29 14.17 10.42 -9.46
N LYS A 30 13.85 10.98 -8.31
CA LYS A 30 14.09 10.37 -7.01
C LYS A 30 13.07 9.27 -6.77
N ARG A 31 13.42 8.29 -5.95
CA ARG A 31 12.52 7.24 -5.47
C ARG A 31 12.01 7.48 -4.05
N THR A 32 12.33 8.64 -3.47
CA THR A 32 11.99 9.02 -2.09
C THR A 32 11.53 10.47 -2.03
N GLY A 33 10.81 10.84 -0.95
CA GLY A 33 10.28 12.18 -0.72
C GLY A 33 8.86 12.37 -1.25
N PHE A 34 8.14 11.28 -1.55
CA PHE A 34 6.76 11.35 -2.06
C PHE A 34 5.71 11.44 -0.94
N GLY A 35 6.06 11.08 0.29
CA GLY A 35 5.16 11.14 1.43
C GLY A 35 4.60 12.55 1.69
N ASP A 36 5.41 13.58 1.45
CA ASP A 36 4.98 14.98 1.60
C ASP A 36 3.88 15.36 0.61
N TYR A 37 3.82 14.70 -0.54
CA TYR A 37 2.88 14.96 -1.63
C TYR A 37 1.63 14.05 -1.59
N LEU A 38 1.54 13.14 -0.60
CA LEU A 38 0.38 12.28 -0.45
C LEU A 38 -0.90 13.10 -0.32
N PHE A 39 -1.90 12.81 -1.14
CA PHE A 39 -3.20 13.53 -1.20
C PHE A 39 -3.04 15.06 -1.26
N ASP A 40 -2.02 15.54 -1.95
CA ASP A 40 -1.63 16.97 -1.97
C ASP A 40 -2.82 17.90 -2.21
N SER A 41 -3.62 17.65 -3.23
CA SER A 41 -4.78 18.48 -3.59
C SER A 41 -5.91 18.50 -2.57
N TRP A 42 -5.90 17.55 -1.62
CA TRP A 42 -6.88 17.49 -0.53
C TRP A 42 -6.29 17.97 0.80
N ARG A 43 -5.00 17.72 1.02
CA ARG A 43 -4.32 18.14 2.26
C ARG A 43 -4.02 19.62 2.32
N PHE A 44 -3.88 20.28 1.16
CA PHE A 44 -3.49 21.69 1.09
C PHE A 44 -4.48 22.51 0.29
N LEU A 45 -4.58 23.81 0.63
CA LEU A 45 -5.46 24.79 -0.01
C LEU A 45 -4.79 25.51 -1.21
N ASP A 46 -3.51 25.35 -1.37
CA ASP A 46 -2.67 25.90 -2.44
C ASP A 46 -2.06 24.79 -3.30
N SER A 47 -1.72 25.12 -4.53
CA SER A 47 -1.02 24.20 -5.41
C SER A 47 0.41 23.98 -4.95
N GLY A 48 0.87 22.71 -4.91
CA GLY A 48 2.22 22.37 -4.56
C GLY A 48 3.12 22.17 -5.77
N GLU A 49 4.42 22.34 -5.54
CA GLU A 49 5.48 22.09 -6.50
C GLU A 49 6.53 21.16 -5.90
N ILE A 50 7.35 20.53 -6.78
CA ILE A 50 8.43 19.66 -6.33
C ILE A 50 9.42 20.46 -5.45
N GLY A 51 9.69 19.94 -4.26
CA GLY A 51 10.62 20.52 -3.30
C GLY A 51 9.97 21.41 -2.24
N MET A 52 8.68 21.75 -2.39
CA MET A 52 7.93 22.41 -1.31
C MET A 52 7.70 21.45 -0.15
N THR A 53 7.93 21.92 1.07
CA THR A 53 7.64 21.14 2.28
C THR A 53 6.23 21.42 2.80
N PRO A 54 5.61 20.48 3.55
CA PRO A 54 4.29 20.70 4.14
C PRO A 54 4.19 21.95 5.01
N ASN A 55 5.28 22.35 5.66
CA ASN A 55 5.30 23.54 6.54
C ASN A 55 5.19 24.87 5.77
N GLU A 56 5.47 24.88 4.49
CA GLU A 56 5.37 26.05 3.62
C GLU A 56 3.98 26.20 2.98
N ARG A 57 3.08 25.23 3.27
CA ARG A 57 1.79 25.09 2.61
C ARG A 57 0.63 25.47 3.52
N ARG A 58 -0.45 25.95 2.94
CA ARG A 58 -1.70 26.24 3.66
C ARG A 58 -2.48 24.94 3.86
N ILE A 59 -2.49 24.44 5.08
CA ILE A 59 -3.13 23.16 5.44
C ILE A 59 -4.66 23.29 5.34
N ASN A 60 -5.28 22.36 4.64
CA ASN A 60 -6.74 22.16 4.64
C ASN A 60 -7.15 21.41 5.91
N ARG A 61 -7.70 22.12 6.88
CA ARG A 61 -8.10 21.54 8.19
C ARG A 61 -9.32 20.63 8.12
N ASP A 62 -10.09 20.69 7.03
CA ASP A 62 -11.28 19.86 6.83
C ASP A 62 -10.95 18.49 6.25
N PHE A 63 -9.70 18.26 5.88
CA PHE A 63 -9.28 16.96 5.37
C PHE A 63 -8.81 16.02 6.49
N VAL A 64 -9.37 14.83 6.52
CA VAL A 64 -9.21 13.86 7.61
C VAL A 64 -7.75 13.57 8.00
N LEU A 65 -6.81 13.47 7.04
CA LEU A 65 -5.41 13.21 7.33
C LEU A 65 -4.71 14.38 8.06
N ASN A 66 -5.29 15.56 8.04
CA ASN A 66 -4.76 16.74 8.73
C ASN A 66 -5.32 16.92 10.15
N GLU A 67 -6.29 16.10 10.57
CA GLU A 67 -6.78 16.10 11.93
C GLU A 67 -5.73 15.55 12.90
N ALA A 68 -5.51 16.25 14.01
CA ALA A 68 -4.48 15.89 14.99
C ALA A 68 -4.63 14.47 15.56
N LYS A 69 -5.88 13.98 15.70
CA LYS A 69 -6.18 12.64 16.22
C LYS A 69 -5.68 11.49 15.34
N TYR A 70 -5.43 11.76 14.05
CA TYR A 70 -4.96 10.76 13.09
C TYR A 70 -3.46 10.88 12.78
N GLN A 71 -2.75 11.80 13.42
CA GLN A 71 -1.31 11.93 13.22
C GLN A 71 -0.59 10.65 13.69
N GLY A 72 0.31 10.13 12.84
CA GLY A 72 1.01 8.89 13.11
C GLY A 72 0.18 7.62 12.88
N ALA A 73 -1.01 7.73 12.32
CA ALA A 73 -1.78 6.56 11.90
C ALA A 73 -1.03 5.77 10.81
N SER A 74 -1.11 4.46 10.89
CA SER A 74 -0.38 3.54 9.98
C SER A 74 -1.30 2.63 9.18
N ILE A 75 -2.61 2.79 9.33
CA ILE A 75 -3.65 2.07 8.59
C ILE A 75 -4.55 3.10 7.90
N LEU A 76 -4.79 2.94 6.61
CA LEU A 76 -5.74 3.74 5.85
C LEU A 76 -6.98 2.89 5.58
N LEU A 77 -8.14 3.38 5.99
CA LEU A 77 -9.43 2.81 5.58
C LEU A 77 -9.98 3.65 4.43
N ALA A 78 -10.44 3.01 3.37
CA ALA A 78 -11.02 3.68 2.20
C ALA A 78 -12.29 2.98 1.73
N ARG A 79 -13.00 3.60 0.80
CA ARG A 79 -14.16 3.02 0.13
C ARG A 79 -13.74 2.26 -1.13
N ASP A 80 -14.72 1.77 -1.83
CA ASP A 80 -14.60 0.96 -3.05
C ASP A 80 -13.73 1.60 -4.13
N ASN A 81 -13.12 0.74 -4.96
CA ASN A 81 -12.32 1.10 -6.12
C ASN A 81 -11.15 2.06 -5.79
N PHE A 82 -10.40 1.74 -4.72
CA PHE A 82 -9.27 2.55 -4.30
C PHE A 82 -8.09 2.45 -5.27
N ALA A 83 -7.46 3.60 -5.53
CA ALA A 83 -6.33 3.78 -6.44
C ALA A 83 -6.65 3.40 -7.90
N CYS A 84 -7.88 3.69 -8.34
CA CYS A 84 -8.26 3.58 -9.74
C CYS A 84 -7.46 4.54 -10.65
N GLY A 85 -7.66 4.45 -11.97
CA GLY A 85 -7.00 5.32 -12.93
C GLY A 85 -5.67 4.78 -13.43
N SER A 86 -4.66 5.63 -13.50
CA SER A 86 -3.36 5.29 -14.10
C SER A 86 -2.51 4.41 -13.20
N SER A 87 -1.78 3.46 -13.81
CA SER A 87 -0.81 2.63 -13.11
C SER A 87 0.40 3.44 -12.63
N ARG A 88 0.46 3.72 -11.32
CA ARG A 88 1.54 4.52 -10.72
C ARG A 88 2.06 3.89 -9.44
N GLU A 89 3.27 3.40 -9.51
CA GLU A 89 3.97 2.88 -8.33
C GLU A 89 4.23 3.98 -7.28
N HIS A 90 4.37 5.23 -7.73
CA HIS A 90 4.52 6.41 -6.87
C HIS A 90 3.38 6.59 -5.86
N ALA A 91 2.15 6.14 -6.19
CA ALA A 91 1.04 6.17 -5.24
C ALA A 91 1.31 5.27 -4.02
N VAL A 92 1.91 4.10 -4.24
CA VAL A 92 2.33 3.20 -3.16
C VAL A 92 3.46 3.81 -2.34
N TRP A 93 4.47 4.39 -3.00
CA TRP A 93 5.59 5.05 -2.32
C TRP A 93 5.11 6.21 -1.45
N ALA A 94 4.20 7.04 -1.97
CA ALA A 94 3.64 8.16 -1.21
C ALA A 94 2.90 7.70 0.05
N LEU A 95 2.10 6.63 -0.04
CA LEU A 95 1.41 6.05 1.11
C LEU A 95 2.39 5.51 2.15
N GLN A 96 3.40 4.76 1.72
CA GLN A 96 4.39 4.17 2.63
C GLN A 96 5.26 5.22 3.32
N GLU A 97 5.76 6.20 2.58
CA GLU A 97 6.59 7.27 3.14
C GLU A 97 5.82 8.19 4.08
N TYR A 98 4.52 8.35 3.86
CA TYR A 98 3.65 9.05 4.81
C TYR A 98 3.50 8.29 6.13
N GLY A 99 3.69 6.97 6.11
CA GLY A 99 3.68 6.11 7.30
C GLY A 99 2.69 4.96 7.25
N PHE A 100 1.88 4.85 6.19
CA PHE A 100 0.93 3.74 6.07
C PHE A 100 1.65 2.41 5.83
N LYS A 101 1.20 1.37 6.52
CA LYS A 101 1.66 -0.02 6.39
C LYS A 101 0.57 -0.92 5.81
N VAL A 102 -0.69 -0.53 6.02
CA VAL A 102 -1.87 -1.27 5.58
C VAL A 102 -2.87 -0.29 4.96
N VAL A 103 -3.50 -0.70 3.88
CA VAL A 103 -4.67 -0.03 3.30
C VAL A 103 -5.81 -1.04 3.26
N ILE A 104 -6.97 -0.69 3.81
CA ILE A 104 -8.15 -1.55 3.86
C ILE A 104 -9.27 -0.87 3.06
N ALA A 105 -9.80 -1.56 2.06
CA ALA A 105 -10.86 -1.07 1.18
C ALA A 105 -11.71 -2.23 0.66
N PRO A 106 -12.94 -2.01 0.17
CA PRO A 106 -13.73 -3.08 -0.44
C PRO A 106 -13.08 -3.64 -1.70
N SER A 107 -12.49 -2.78 -2.51
CA SER A 107 -11.75 -3.17 -3.72
C SER A 107 -10.62 -2.20 -4.06
N PHE A 108 -9.71 -2.67 -4.90
CA PHE A 108 -8.53 -1.95 -5.38
C PHE A 108 -8.41 -2.11 -6.89
N ALA A 109 -7.77 -1.14 -7.54
CA ALA A 109 -7.30 -1.35 -8.90
C ALA A 109 -6.21 -2.43 -8.94
N ASP A 110 -6.27 -3.36 -9.89
CA ASP A 110 -5.40 -4.55 -9.96
C ASP A 110 -3.91 -4.21 -9.95
N ILE A 111 -3.52 -3.18 -10.68
CA ILE A 111 -2.12 -2.76 -10.78
C ILE A 111 -1.65 -2.16 -9.45
N PHE A 112 -2.47 -1.35 -8.79
CA PHE A 112 -2.15 -0.81 -7.47
C PHE A 112 -2.01 -1.95 -6.45
N TYR A 113 -2.94 -2.90 -6.43
CA TYR A 113 -2.91 -4.07 -5.57
C TYR A 113 -1.59 -4.84 -5.72
N THR A 114 -1.18 -5.11 -6.96
CA THR A 114 0.08 -5.79 -7.25
C THR A 114 1.30 -4.97 -6.82
N ASN A 115 1.30 -3.65 -7.06
CA ASN A 115 2.40 -2.77 -6.67
C ASN A 115 2.54 -2.65 -5.15
N CYS A 116 1.45 -2.78 -4.39
CA CYS A 116 1.49 -2.81 -2.93
C CYS A 116 2.38 -3.95 -2.43
N PHE A 117 2.20 -5.18 -2.94
CA PHE A 117 3.03 -6.32 -2.53
C PHE A 117 4.49 -6.20 -2.97
N LYS A 118 4.77 -5.53 -4.09
CA LYS A 118 6.16 -5.28 -4.53
C LYS A 118 6.91 -4.36 -3.59
N ASN A 119 6.19 -3.43 -2.98
CA ASN A 119 6.77 -2.40 -2.13
C ASN A 119 6.57 -2.65 -0.62
N GLY A 120 5.87 -3.72 -0.22
CA GLY A 120 5.66 -4.05 1.20
C GLY A 120 4.55 -3.22 1.89
N LEU A 121 3.61 -2.65 1.13
CA LEU A 121 2.35 -2.11 1.64
C LEU A 121 1.30 -3.23 1.58
N LEU A 122 0.57 -3.48 2.66
CA LEU A 122 -0.43 -4.54 2.71
C LEU A 122 -1.81 -4.02 2.29
N PRO A 123 -2.34 -4.38 1.10
CA PRO A 123 -3.73 -4.13 0.75
C PRO A 123 -4.61 -5.24 1.30
N VAL A 124 -5.69 -4.89 1.97
CA VAL A 124 -6.66 -5.81 2.57
C VAL A 124 -8.05 -5.50 2.02
N SER A 125 -8.69 -6.49 1.42
CA SER A 125 -10.07 -6.37 0.95
C SER A 125 -11.04 -6.92 2.00
N LEU A 126 -12.01 -6.12 2.39
CA LEU A 126 -13.11 -6.48 3.28
C LEU A 126 -14.44 -6.00 2.67
N SER A 127 -15.55 -6.55 3.11
CA SER A 127 -16.87 -6.08 2.66
C SER A 127 -17.14 -4.64 3.12
N GLU A 128 -18.03 -3.94 2.41
CA GLU A 128 -18.43 -2.57 2.79
C GLU A 128 -18.96 -2.49 4.22
N GLN A 129 -19.72 -3.49 4.67
CA GLN A 129 -20.26 -3.55 6.04
C GLN A 129 -19.17 -3.67 7.10
N GLU A 130 -18.15 -4.48 6.85
CA GLU A 130 -16.99 -4.63 7.74
C GLU A 130 -16.17 -3.33 7.80
N ILE A 131 -16.03 -2.65 6.66
CA ILE A 131 -15.36 -1.35 6.60
C ILE A 131 -16.16 -0.28 7.34
N ASP A 132 -17.48 -0.25 7.22
CA ASP A 132 -18.34 0.66 7.99
C ASP A 132 -18.14 0.48 9.50
N ALA A 133 -18.06 -0.75 9.97
CA ALA A 133 -17.77 -1.03 11.37
C ALA A 133 -16.36 -0.53 11.76
N LEU A 134 -15.34 -0.77 10.93
CA LEU A 134 -13.98 -0.28 11.17
C LEU A 134 -13.89 1.25 11.17
N PHE A 135 -14.67 1.94 10.34
CA PHE A 135 -14.75 3.42 10.36
C PHE A 135 -15.22 3.93 11.71
N LEU A 136 -16.26 3.32 12.30
CA LEU A 136 -16.76 3.71 13.62
C LEU A 136 -15.68 3.57 14.71
N TYR A 137 -14.95 2.45 14.70
CA TYR A 137 -13.84 2.24 15.63
C TYR A 137 -12.67 3.21 15.40
N ALA A 138 -12.33 3.51 14.14
CA ALA A 138 -11.29 4.48 13.82
C ALA A 138 -11.65 5.89 14.30
N MET A 139 -12.92 6.30 14.16
CA MET A 139 -13.40 7.60 14.64
C MET A 139 -13.33 7.71 16.18
N GLN A 140 -13.48 6.58 16.90
CA GLN A 140 -13.35 6.49 18.36
C GLN A 140 -11.88 6.42 18.82
N GLY A 141 -10.92 6.36 17.88
CA GLY A 141 -9.51 6.25 18.21
C GLY A 141 -9.07 4.85 18.66
N SER A 142 -9.82 3.82 18.31
CA SER A 142 -9.45 2.44 18.57
C SER A 142 -8.27 2.01 17.70
N ARG A 143 -7.43 1.12 18.22
CA ARG A 143 -6.37 0.50 17.43
C ARG A 143 -6.90 -0.69 16.66
N ILE A 144 -6.49 -0.81 15.42
CA ILE A 144 -6.78 -1.95 14.56
C ILE A 144 -5.54 -2.85 14.48
N GLU A 145 -5.76 -4.14 14.55
CA GLU A 145 -4.74 -5.18 14.41
C GLU A 145 -4.97 -5.93 13.10
N VAL A 146 -3.92 -6.07 12.31
CA VAL A 146 -3.94 -6.82 11.05
C VAL A 146 -2.91 -7.94 11.12
N ASP A 147 -3.38 -9.18 11.15
CA ASP A 147 -2.56 -10.39 11.18
C ASP A 147 -2.55 -11.05 9.80
N LEU A 148 -1.43 -10.88 9.07
CA LEU A 148 -1.25 -11.44 7.75
C LEU A 148 -1.16 -12.98 7.78
N GLU A 149 -0.59 -13.58 8.81
CA GLU A 149 -0.47 -15.04 8.91
C GLU A 149 -1.82 -15.70 9.06
N LYS A 150 -2.65 -15.15 9.95
CA LYS A 150 -4.02 -15.61 10.20
C LYS A 150 -5.04 -15.06 9.21
N GLN A 151 -4.64 -14.07 8.39
CA GLN A 151 -5.51 -13.33 7.47
C GLN A 151 -6.74 -12.77 8.19
N ARG A 152 -6.50 -12.01 9.27
CA ARG A 152 -7.53 -11.43 10.12
C ARG A 152 -7.28 -9.96 10.37
N VAL A 153 -8.37 -9.21 10.42
CA VAL A 153 -8.42 -7.84 10.93
C VAL A 153 -9.30 -7.84 12.17
N SER A 154 -8.81 -7.27 13.24
CA SER A 154 -9.54 -7.14 14.50
C SER A 154 -9.34 -5.75 15.08
N VAL A 155 -10.23 -5.35 15.97
CA VAL A 155 -10.08 -4.15 16.77
C VAL A 155 -9.51 -4.56 18.12
N LYS A 156 -8.48 -3.86 18.58
CA LYS A 156 -7.85 -4.17 19.85
C LYS A 156 -8.88 -4.14 21.00
N ASP A 157 -8.82 -5.13 21.88
CA ASP A 157 -9.71 -5.30 23.02
C ASP A 157 -11.18 -5.60 22.65
N GLN A 158 -11.45 -5.98 21.37
CA GLN A 158 -12.74 -6.48 20.91
C GLN A 158 -12.62 -7.97 20.54
N PRO A 159 -13.65 -8.80 20.79
CA PRO A 159 -13.63 -10.22 20.48
C PRO A 159 -13.84 -10.52 18.98
N GLU A 160 -14.38 -9.56 18.25
CA GLU A 160 -14.75 -9.70 16.84
C GLU A 160 -13.55 -9.54 15.94
N PHE A 161 -13.55 -10.31 14.84
CA PHE A 161 -12.54 -10.17 13.77
C PHE A 161 -13.18 -10.40 12.41
N TYR A 162 -12.56 -9.83 11.40
CA TYR A 162 -12.90 -9.99 9.99
C TYR A 162 -11.81 -10.78 9.29
N THR A 163 -12.17 -11.63 8.33
CA THR A 163 -11.22 -12.43 7.57
C THR A 163 -11.05 -11.87 6.16
N PHE A 164 -9.83 -11.93 5.65
CA PHE A 164 -9.52 -11.54 4.28
C PHE A 164 -8.72 -12.62 3.56
N GLU A 165 -8.79 -12.62 2.24
CA GLU A 165 -8.07 -13.57 1.42
C GLU A 165 -6.91 -12.90 0.69
N ILE A 166 -5.79 -13.58 0.65
CA ILE A 166 -4.60 -13.21 -0.12
C ILE A 166 -4.05 -14.47 -0.78
N ALA A 167 -3.66 -14.35 -2.06
CA ALA A 167 -2.98 -15.43 -2.76
C ALA A 167 -1.70 -15.85 -2.01
N GLU A 168 -1.50 -17.16 -1.86
CA GLU A 168 -0.43 -17.74 -1.02
C GLU A 168 0.98 -17.28 -1.43
N ASN A 169 1.23 -17.08 -2.73
CA ASN A 169 2.49 -16.56 -3.24
C ASN A 169 2.75 -15.10 -2.78
N LEU A 170 1.72 -14.24 -2.79
CA LEU A 170 1.82 -12.86 -2.33
C LEU A 170 2.01 -12.79 -0.81
N LYS A 171 1.30 -13.64 -0.07
CA LYS A 171 1.45 -13.78 1.38
C LYS A 171 2.88 -14.19 1.75
N LYS A 172 3.42 -15.23 1.10
CA LYS A 172 4.81 -15.67 1.32
C LYS A 172 5.82 -14.59 1.02
N LYS A 173 5.65 -13.87 -0.10
CA LYS A 173 6.52 -12.75 -0.48
C LYS A 173 6.52 -11.66 0.61
N MET A 174 5.35 -11.26 1.07
CA MET A 174 5.21 -10.23 2.10
C MET A 174 5.81 -10.67 3.45
N LEU A 175 5.61 -11.92 3.86
CA LEU A 175 6.14 -12.48 5.11
C LEU A 175 7.65 -12.66 5.07
N SER A 176 8.22 -13.06 3.93
CA SER A 176 9.67 -13.24 3.78
C SER A 176 10.42 -11.92 3.68
N GLY A 177 9.76 -10.84 3.28
CA GLY A 177 10.41 -9.56 2.98
C GLY A 177 11.37 -9.63 1.77
N MET A 178 11.32 -10.71 0.99
CA MET A 178 12.18 -10.90 -0.19
C MET A 178 11.60 -10.14 -1.39
N ASP A 179 12.46 -9.45 -2.12
CA ASP A 179 12.13 -8.95 -3.43
C ASP A 179 12.13 -10.07 -4.50
N ASP A 180 11.70 -9.76 -5.73
CA ASP A 180 11.62 -10.74 -6.81
C ASP A 180 13.00 -11.32 -7.18
N ILE A 181 14.07 -10.54 -7.00
CA ILE A 181 15.44 -10.97 -7.26
C ILE A 181 15.87 -11.98 -6.18
N ALA A 182 15.67 -11.66 -4.91
CA ALA A 182 16.01 -12.57 -3.82
C ALA A 182 15.23 -13.90 -3.89
N LEU A 183 13.94 -13.84 -4.29
CA LEU A 183 13.14 -15.05 -4.53
C LEU A 183 13.71 -15.90 -5.67
N THR A 184 14.14 -15.28 -6.77
CA THR A 184 14.78 -15.97 -7.89
C THR A 184 16.12 -16.58 -7.46
N LEU A 185 16.95 -15.84 -6.74
CA LEU A 185 18.25 -16.31 -6.25
C LEU A 185 18.10 -17.45 -5.24
N SER A 186 17.00 -17.53 -4.52
CA SER A 186 16.72 -18.69 -3.63
C SER A 186 16.54 -20.01 -4.38
N GLN A 187 16.37 -19.96 -5.71
CA GLN A 187 16.24 -21.11 -6.60
C GLN A 187 17.49 -21.31 -7.49
N SER A 188 18.63 -20.70 -7.14
CA SER A 188 19.85 -20.73 -7.96
C SER A 188 20.28 -22.12 -8.39
N GLU A 189 20.24 -23.11 -7.49
CA GLU A 189 20.59 -24.51 -7.80
C GLU A 189 19.69 -25.12 -8.89
N LEU A 190 18.39 -24.80 -8.86
CA LEU A 190 17.45 -25.28 -9.88
C LEU A 190 17.67 -24.58 -11.22
N ILE A 191 18.00 -23.30 -11.18
CA ILE A 191 18.33 -22.49 -12.39
C ILE A 191 19.61 -23.02 -13.03
N GLU A 192 20.69 -23.22 -12.27
CA GLU A 192 21.95 -23.77 -12.76
C GLU A 192 21.78 -25.16 -13.36
N ARG A 193 21.00 -26.01 -12.72
CA ARG A 193 20.67 -27.35 -13.23
C ARG A 193 19.87 -27.30 -14.53
N PHE A 194 18.90 -26.38 -14.62
CA PHE A 194 18.16 -26.16 -15.85
C PHE A 194 19.05 -25.62 -16.97
N GLU A 195 19.90 -24.64 -16.70
CA GLU A 195 20.82 -24.07 -17.67
C GLU A 195 21.82 -25.10 -18.24
N ALA A 196 22.37 -25.94 -17.37
CA ALA A 196 23.28 -27.03 -17.80
C ALA A 196 22.58 -27.98 -18.75
N MET A 197 21.39 -28.44 -18.37
CA MET A 197 20.58 -29.34 -19.20
C MET A 197 20.12 -28.67 -20.51
N HIS A 198 19.79 -27.38 -20.47
CA HIS A 198 19.38 -26.60 -21.64
C HIS A 198 20.53 -26.42 -22.64
N ARG A 199 21.75 -26.15 -22.16
CA ARG A 199 22.95 -26.08 -23.00
C ARG A 199 23.26 -27.42 -23.69
N GLU A 200 23.08 -28.51 -22.99
CA GLU A 200 23.29 -29.86 -23.53
C GLU A 200 22.25 -30.21 -24.61
N ASN A 201 20.96 -29.93 -24.35
CA ASN A 201 19.87 -30.27 -25.26
C ASN A 201 19.72 -29.30 -26.45
N GLN A 202 20.11 -28.03 -26.30
CA GLN A 202 19.95 -26.99 -27.33
C GLN A 202 21.23 -26.17 -27.51
N PRO A 203 22.38 -26.79 -27.90
CA PRO A 203 23.69 -26.11 -27.97
C PRO A 203 23.73 -24.96 -28.98
N TRP A 204 22.85 -24.97 -29.97
CA TRP A 204 22.77 -23.91 -30.98
C TRP A 204 22.29 -22.56 -30.46
N LEU A 205 21.62 -22.51 -29.27
CA LEU A 205 21.21 -21.25 -28.66
C LEU A 205 22.33 -20.55 -27.88
N PHE A 206 23.44 -21.23 -27.62
CA PHE A 206 24.58 -20.75 -26.84
C PHE A 206 25.85 -20.57 -27.65
N ARG A 207 25.74 -20.42 -28.98
CA ARG A 207 26.88 -20.10 -29.85
C ARG A 207 27.13 -18.59 -29.73
N GLU A 208 28.39 -18.23 -29.35
CA GLU A 208 28.93 -16.89 -29.49
C GLU A 208 29.09 -16.51 -30.97
#